data_e70716ca221ee7b83aa7691da7cef18f
#
_entry.id   e70716ca221ee7b83aa7691da7cef18f
#
_cell.length_a   1.000
_cell.length_b   1.000
_cell.length_c   1.000
_cell.angle_alpha   90.00
_cell.angle_beta   90.00
_cell.angle_gamma   90.00
#
_symmetry.space_group_name_H-M   'P 1'
#
loop_
_entity.id
_entity.type
_entity.pdbx_description
1 polymer ?
#
loop_
_entity_poly.entity_id
_entity_poly.type
_entity_poly.pdbx_seq_one_letter_code
_entity_poly.pdbx_strand_id
1 'polypeptide(L)'
;MKIEILAVGSELLSPFFQDTNSLYLTRRLNDLGLDVTRKTVVGDDFEELRGAIRAAAARSDLVLIMGGLGPTGDDITREACAEALDRPLVFKEDLLVRIEERFKRRGKVMPPSNRTQAHLLEGAEALQNDNGTAPGQWLLYGKTRLALLPGPPCELKPMFEAAVWPKLQDWRKGATQRLAFKITGLTESEVEGRIADLYPKIPELRLTVLSSPGQIELHLTSFSEEDAGGAAAALEILGGEIGRRLGDHVFSSAGEELEEVVGRLLGEGRRTLATAESCTGGLLASRITNVSGSSAYFLEGFITYSNRAKSARLGVSEDLILARGAVSPEAARAMAEGVRIKSGADYGLAVTGIAGPTGGTPEKPVGLVYTALAWHGGEDIRRNLFLGGREPVKFQSTQKALDMLRRRLISAGTI
;
A
#
# COMPACT_ATOMS: atom_id res chain seq x y z
N MET A 1 0.84 -24.06 12.29
CA MET A 1 1.65 -24.17 11.06
C MET A 1 2.67 -23.04 11.03
N LYS A 2 3.91 -23.30 10.69
CA LYS A 2 4.99 -22.32 10.63
C LYS A 2 5.31 -22.00 9.17
N ILE A 3 5.21 -20.73 8.79
CA ILE A 3 5.46 -20.26 7.43
C ILE A 3 6.60 -19.24 7.46
N GLU A 4 7.57 -19.43 6.59
CA GLU A 4 8.70 -18.52 6.45
C GLU A 4 8.84 -18.02 5.01
N ILE A 5 9.17 -16.73 4.85
CA ILE A 5 9.51 -16.12 3.57
C ILE A 5 11.00 -15.79 3.60
N LEU A 6 11.74 -16.29 2.62
CA LEU A 6 13.13 -15.92 2.34
C LEU A 6 13.17 -15.02 1.12
N ALA A 7 13.61 -13.79 1.29
CA ALA A 7 13.88 -12.85 0.22
C ALA A 7 15.36 -12.84 -0.10
N VAL A 8 15.72 -13.15 -1.34
CA VAL A 8 17.10 -13.28 -1.82
C VAL A 8 17.42 -12.14 -2.77
N GLY A 9 18.48 -11.43 -2.47
CA GLY A 9 18.99 -10.33 -3.29
C GLY A 9 19.74 -9.30 -2.44
N SER A 10 20.95 -8.95 -2.82
CA SER A 10 21.79 -7.96 -2.12
C SER A 10 21.19 -6.55 -2.18
N GLU A 11 20.39 -6.23 -3.22
CA GLU A 11 19.67 -4.97 -3.33
C GLU A 11 18.64 -4.77 -2.21
N LEU A 12 18.07 -5.88 -1.69
CA LEU A 12 17.10 -5.85 -0.59
C LEU A 12 17.71 -5.47 0.76
N LEU A 13 19.02 -5.61 0.89
CA LEU A 13 19.81 -5.17 2.04
C LEU A 13 20.29 -3.72 1.90
N SER A 14 20.05 -3.10 0.74
CA SER A 14 20.38 -1.71 0.49
C SER A 14 19.25 -0.76 0.92
N PRO A 15 19.56 0.51 1.26
CA PRO A 15 18.53 1.48 1.64
C PRO A 15 17.70 1.99 0.44
N PHE A 16 18.00 1.55 -0.78
CA PHE A 16 17.41 2.07 -2.02
C PHE A 16 16.30 1.19 -2.59
N PHE A 17 16.11 0.01 -2.02
CA PHE A 17 15.12 -0.95 -2.53
C PHE A 17 14.17 -1.43 -1.42
N GLN A 18 12.86 -1.47 -1.72
CA GLN A 18 11.85 -1.95 -0.79
C GLN A 18 11.33 -3.32 -1.22
N ASP A 19 11.33 -4.28 -0.29
CA ASP A 19 10.73 -5.59 -0.51
C ASP A 19 9.19 -5.51 -0.50
N THR A 20 8.63 -5.36 -1.68
CA THR A 20 7.16 -5.38 -1.89
C THR A 20 6.60 -6.80 -2.05
N ASN A 21 7.44 -7.77 -2.39
CA ASN A 21 7.02 -9.15 -2.61
C ASN A 21 6.68 -9.86 -1.29
N SER A 22 7.50 -9.72 -0.25
CA SER A 22 7.16 -10.27 1.07
C SER A 22 5.86 -9.71 1.62
N LEU A 23 5.57 -8.43 1.38
CA LEU A 23 4.30 -7.82 1.78
C LEU A 23 3.13 -8.43 1.02
N TYR A 24 3.27 -8.61 -0.29
CA TYR A 24 2.26 -9.25 -1.13
C TYR A 24 1.98 -10.69 -0.68
N LEU A 25 3.03 -11.52 -0.56
CA LEU A 25 2.89 -12.91 -0.15
C LEU A 25 2.27 -13.03 1.25
N THR A 26 2.68 -12.17 2.19
CA THR A 26 2.08 -12.13 3.53
C THR A 26 0.59 -11.84 3.47
N ARG A 27 0.16 -10.84 2.68
CA ARG A 27 -1.26 -10.52 2.50
C ARG A 27 -2.02 -11.72 1.97
N ARG A 28 -1.51 -12.35 0.89
CA ARG A 28 -2.17 -13.50 0.28
C ARG A 28 -2.28 -14.71 1.23
N LEU A 29 -1.22 -14.99 1.99
CA LEU A 29 -1.26 -16.04 3.01
C LEU A 29 -2.29 -15.73 4.11
N ASN A 30 -2.34 -14.50 4.58
CA ASN A 30 -3.34 -14.07 5.56
C ASN A 30 -4.78 -14.19 5.03
N ASP A 31 -5.03 -14.01 3.72
CA ASP A 31 -6.34 -14.25 3.11
C ASP A 31 -6.81 -15.72 3.24
N LEU A 32 -5.88 -16.66 3.48
CA LEU A 32 -6.16 -18.07 3.80
C LEU A 32 -6.18 -18.39 5.31
N GLY A 33 -6.03 -17.39 6.17
CA GLY A 33 -5.86 -17.60 7.60
C GLY A 33 -4.49 -18.15 7.99
N LEU A 34 -3.49 -17.99 7.12
CA LEU A 34 -2.13 -18.49 7.30
C LEU A 34 -1.20 -17.35 7.71
N ASP A 35 -0.72 -17.38 8.96
CA ASP A 35 0.23 -16.37 9.45
C ASP A 35 1.67 -16.68 9.04
N VAL A 36 2.35 -15.67 8.48
CA VAL A 36 3.80 -15.73 8.28
C VAL A 36 4.49 -15.58 9.64
N THR A 37 5.25 -16.59 10.03
CA THR A 37 5.93 -16.62 11.33
C THR A 37 7.31 -15.97 11.29
N ARG A 38 7.93 -15.89 10.11
CA ARG A 38 9.25 -15.27 9.92
C ARG A 38 9.44 -14.75 8.50
N LYS A 39 10.14 -13.64 8.39
CA LYS A 39 10.69 -13.12 7.13
C LYS A 39 12.20 -12.96 7.31
N THR A 40 12.96 -13.46 6.36
CA THR A 40 14.42 -13.36 6.36
C THR A 40 14.85 -12.77 5.02
N VAL A 41 15.72 -11.77 5.05
CA VAL A 41 16.37 -11.22 3.85
C VAL A 41 17.80 -11.70 3.85
N VAL A 42 18.27 -12.23 2.72
CA VAL A 42 19.64 -12.75 2.55
C VAL A 42 20.19 -12.13 1.26
N GLY A 43 21.44 -11.69 1.29
CA GLY A 43 22.14 -11.24 0.09
C GLY A 43 22.56 -12.42 -0.80
N ASP A 44 23.24 -12.11 -1.91
CA ASP A 44 23.74 -13.09 -2.89
C ASP A 44 25.07 -13.72 -2.43
N ASP A 45 25.11 -14.13 -1.15
CA ASP A 45 26.18 -14.92 -0.57
C ASP A 45 25.73 -16.38 -0.45
N PHE A 46 26.51 -17.28 -1.04
CA PHE A 46 26.14 -18.69 -1.16
C PHE A 46 26.04 -19.40 0.19
N GLU A 47 26.98 -19.18 1.10
CA GLU A 47 27.01 -19.84 2.40
C GLU A 47 25.90 -19.35 3.33
N GLU A 48 25.67 -18.05 3.35
CA GLU A 48 24.59 -17.43 4.12
C GLU A 48 23.22 -17.92 3.61
N LEU A 49 23.03 -17.93 2.29
CA LEU A 49 21.78 -18.40 1.68
C LEU A 49 21.56 -19.88 1.93
N ARG A 50 22.56 -20.72 1.73
CA ARG A 50 22.50 -22.15 2.03
C ARG A 50 22.13 -22.41 3.50
N GLY A 51 22.78 -21.69 4.42
CA GLY A 51 22.50 -21.77 5.85
C GLY A 51 21.06 -21.37 6.19
N ALA A 52 20.58 -20.27 5.62
CA ALA A 52 19.21 -19.77 5.81
C ALA A 52 18.16 -20.76 5.30
N ILE A 53 18.37 -21.33 4.11
CA ILE A 53 17.47 -22.33 3.51
C ILE A 53 17.40 -23.58 4.38
N ARG A 54 18.53 -24.12 4.80
CA ARG A 54 18.60 -25.30 5.67
C ARG A 54 17.85 -25.07 6.99
N ALA A 55 18.08 -23.91 7.61
CA ALA A 55 17.44 -23.57 8.87
C ALA A 55 15.91 -23.38 8.70
N ALA A 56 15.48 -22.73 7.62
CA ALA A 56 14.06 -22.53 7.32
C ALA A 56 13.35 -23.86 7.04
N ALA A 57 13.96 -24.74 6.23
CA ALA A 57 13.42 -26.07 5.90
C ALA A 57 13.30 -26.99 7.13
N ALA A 58 14.20 -26.86 8.11
CA ALA A 58 14.15 -27.67 9.33
C ALA A 58 13.05 -27.27 10.31
N ARG A 59 12.63 -25.99 10.32
CA ARG A 59 11.70 -25.45 11.35
C ARG A 59 10.32 -25.09 10.85
N SER A 60 10.12 -25.00 9.54
CA SER A 60 8.89 -24.48 8.93
C SER A 60 8.09 -25.58 8.22
N ASP A 61 6.80 -25.39 8.06
CA ASP A 61 5.92 -26.28 7.30
C ASP A 61 5.85 -25.81 5.82
N LEU A 62 6.02 -24.49 5.59
CA LEU A 62 6.12 -23.87 4.27
C LEU A 62 7.25 -22.84 4.25
N VAL A 63 8.09 -22.88 3.21
CA VAL A 63 9.11 -21.87 2.93
C VAL A 63 8.86 -21.32 1.52
N LEU A 64 8.64 -20.02 1.43
CA LEU A 64 8.58 -19.29 0.17
C LEU A 64 9.91 -18.56 -0.04
N ILE A 65 10.68 -19.00 -1.03
CA ILE A 65 11.97 -18.41 -1.39
C ILE A 65 11.76 -17.59 -2.66
N MET A 66 12.13 -16.32 -2.64
CA MET A 66 11.90 -15.42 -3.78
C MET A 66 13.19 -14.67 -4.15
N GLY A 67 13.53 -14.67 -5.45
CA GLY A 67 14.76 -14.09 -6.00
C GLY A 67 15.82 -15.10 -6.32
N GLY A 68 16.87 -14.67 -7.05
CA GLY A 68 18.03 -15.47 -7.40
C GLY A 68 17.79 -16.66 -8.34
N LEU A 69 16.74 -16.59 -9.19
CA LEU A 69 16.40 -17.61 -10.20
C LEU A 69 16.77 -17.20 -11.64
N GLY A 70 17.37 -16.05 -11.82
CA GLY A 70 17.81 -15.55 -13.12
C GLY A 70 18.99 -16.35 -13.70
N PRO A 71 19.57 -15.85 -14.81
CA PRO A 71 20.68 -16.50 -15.50
C PRO A 71 22.05 -15.91 -15.18
N THR A 72 22.13 -14.95 -14.24
CA THR A 72 23.37 -14.23 -13.91
C THR A 72 24.16 -14.95 -12.82
N GLY A 73 25.40 -14.55 -12.60
CA GLY A 73 26.28 -15.26 -11.67
C GLY A 73 25.91 -15.08 -10.19
N ASP A 74 25.12 -14.08 -9.88
CA ASP A 74 24.53 -13.79 -8.57
C ASP A 74 23.19 -14.50 -8.33
N ASP A 75 22.62 -15.12 -9.36
CA ASP A 75 21.40 -15.94 -9.26
C ASP A 75 21.74 -17.36 -8.76
N ILE A 76 21.96 -17.48 -7.48
CA ILE A 76 22.51 -18.70 -6.81
C ILE A 76 21.47 -19.51 -6.03
N THR A 77 20.20 -19.13 -6.07
CA THR A 77 19.16 -19.74 -5.24
C THR A 77 18.95 -21.23 -5.53
N ARG A 78 19.03 -21.67 -6.79
CA ARG A 78 18.89 -23.10 -7.16
C ARG A 78 20.01 -23.94 -6.58
N GLU A 79 21.23 -23.48 -6.76
CA GLU A 79 22.45 -24.12 -6.31
C GLU A 79 22.52 -24.19 -4.77
N ALA A 80 22.18 -23.09 -4.10
CA ALA A 80 22.11 -23.03 -2.64
C ALA A 80 21.02 -23.96 -2.07
N CYS A 81 19.86 -24.05 -2.74
CA CYS A 81 18.82 -25.01 -2.38
C CYS A 81 19.28 -26.45 -2.58
N ALA A 82 19.99 -26.74 -3.68
CA ALA A 82 20.49 -28.08 -3.97
C ALA A 82 21.41 -28.58 -2.85
N GLU A 83 22.36 -27.77 -2.41
CA GLU A 83 23.26 -28.12 -1.30
C GLU A 83 22.57 -28.10 0.08
N ALA A 84 21.70 -27.12 0.32
CA ALA A 84 21.00 -27.01 1.61
C ALA A 84 20.10 -28.22 1.90
N LEU A 85 19.48 -28.78 0.86
CA LEU A 85 18.50 -29.85 0.93
C LEU A 85 19.03 -31.22 0.52
N ASP A 86 20.31 -31.31 0.15
CA ASP A 86 20.90 -32.53 -0.42
C ASP A 86 20.07 -33.11 -1.58
N ARG A 87 19.74 -32.23 -2.54
CA ARG A 87 18.94 -32.53 -3.73
C ARG A 87 19.67 -32.06 -4.98
N PRO A 88 20.11 -32.97 -5.86
CA PRO A 88 20.81 -32.56 -7.08
C PRO A 88 19.93 -31.76 -8.02
N LEU A 89 20.56 -30.91 -8.82
CA LEU A 89 19.92 -30.20 -9.91
C LEU A 89 19.82 -31.14 -11.12
N VAL A 90 18.61 -31.30 -11.64
CA VAL A 90 18.29 -32.13 -12.81
C VAL A 90 17.95 -31.22 -13.97
N PHE A 91 18.68 -31.38 -15.08
CA PHE A 91 18.41 -30.67 -16.31
C PHE A 91 17.10 -31.17 -16.98
N LYS A 92 16.28 -30.25 -17.45
CA LYS A 92 14.98 -30.52 -18.09
C LYS A 92 14.96 -29.94 -19.51
N GLU A 93 15.00 -30.80 -20.52
CA GLU A 93 15.02 -30.41 -21.93
C GLU A 93 13.74 -29.66 -22.33
N ASP A 94 12.59 -30.09 -21.83
CA ASP A 94 11.31 -29.43 -22.09
C ASP A 94 11.23 -27.99 -21.57
N LEU A 95 11.92 -27.69 -20.47
CA LEU A 95 12.03 -26.33 -19.97
C LEU A 95 12.97 -25.50 -20.85
N LEU A 96 14.09 -26.07 -21.28
CA LEU A 96 15.00 -25.37 -22.19
C LEU A 96 14.27 -24.95 -23.47
N VAL A 97 13.54 -25.89 -24.10
CA VAL A 97 12.74 -25.59 -25.31
C VAL A 97 11.77 -24.44 -25.07
N ARG A 98 11.06 -24.41 -23.93
CA ARG A 98 10.14 -23.31 -23.59
C ARG A 98 10.86 -21.97 -23.43
N ILE A 99 12.03 -21.97 -22.82
CA ILE A 99 12.85 -20.76 -22.65
C ILE A 99 13.31 -20.25 -24.03
N GLU A 100 13.82 -21.14 -24.90
CA GLU A 100 14.24 -20.82 -26.27
C GLU A 100 13.10 -20.25 -27.11
N GLU A 101 11.92 -20.88 -27.06
CA GLU A 101 10.71 -20.39 -27.74
C GLU A 101 10.32 -18.99 -27.28
N ARG A 102 10.48 -18.70 -26.00
CA ARG A 102 10.18 -17.37 -25.45
C ARG A 102 11.11 -16.30 -26.02
N PHE A 103 12.41 -16.58 -26.12
CA PHE A 103 13.36 -15.69 -26.79
C PHE A 103 13.01 -15.52 -28.29
N LYS A 104 12.70 -16.62 -28.96
CA LYS A 104 12.31 -16.61 -30.36
C LYS A 104 11.06 -15.76 -30.64
N ARG A 105 10.03 -15.85 -29.79
CA ARG A 105 8.81 -14.99 -29.91
C ARG A 105 9.13 -13.49 -29.76
N ARG A 106 10.22 -13.14 -29.08
CA ARG A 106 10.72 -11.77 -28.95
C ARG A 106 11.73 -11.37 -30.02
N GLY A 107 11.94 -12.22 -31.01
CA GLY A 107 12.93 -11.99 -32.07
C GLY A 107 14.38 -12.01 -31.58
N LYS A 108 14.68 -12.69 -30.48
CA LYS A 108 16.01 -12.76 -29.87
C LYS A 108 16.54 -14.18 -29.83
N VAL A 109 17.86 -14.31 -29.84
CA VAL A 109 18.55 -15.58 -29.58
C VAL A 109 18.74 -15.71 -28.07
N MET A 110 18.48 -16.89 -27.54
CA MET A 110 18.69 -17.17 -26.12
C MET A 110 20.18 -17.12 -25.76
N PRO A 111 20.62 -16.32 -24.78
CA PRO A 111 21.99 -16.36 -24.28
C PRO A 111 22.30 -17.71 -23.65
N PRO A 112 23.54 -18.23 -23.79
CA PRO A 112 23.94 -19.52 -23.17
C PRO A 112 23.73 -19.60 -21.66
N SER A 113 23.86 -18.50 -20.94
CA SER A 113 23.64 -18.42 -19.50
C SER A 113 22.19 -18.78 -19.10
N ASN A 114 21.19 -18.54 -19.95
CA ASN A 114 19.80 -18.92 -19.65
C ASN A 114 19.57 -20.44 -19.60
N ARG A 115 20.54 -21.26 -20.07
CA ARG A 115 20.47 -22.72 -19.95
C ARG A 115 20.42 -23.18 -18.48
N THR A 116 21.02 -22.45 -17.58
CA THR A 116 20.97 -22.74 -16.13
C THR A 116 19.55 -22.75 -15.59
N GLN A 117 18.66 -21.95 -16.16
CA GLN A 117 17.25 -21.87 -15.77
C GLN A 117 16.44 -23.15 -16.10
N ALA A 118 16.96 -24.04 -16.93
CA ALA A 118 16.36 -25.34 -17.21
C ALA A 118 16.68 -26.42 -16.17
N HIS A 119 17.35 -26.08 -15.05
CA HIS A 119 17.62 -27.00 -13.97
C HIS A 119 16.56 -26.89 -12.86
N LEU A 120 16.06 -28.02 -12.42
CA LEU A 120 15.16 -28.14 -11.26
C LEU A 120 15.85 -29.01 -10.19
N LEU A 121 15.51 -28.74 -8.94
CA LEU A 121 15.83 -29.67 -7.84
C LEU A 121 15.17 -31.03 -8.11
N GLU A 122 15.87 -32.12 -7.79
CA GLU A 122 15.33 -33.46 -7.93
C GLU A 122 14.01 -33.62 -7.17
N GLY A 123 12.97 -34.09 -7.87
CA GLY A 123 11.63 -34.23 -7.32
C GLY A 123 10.80 -32.94 -7.26
N ALA A 124 11.35 -31.82 -7.73
CA ALA A 124 10.58 -30.58 -7.83
C ALA A 124 9.65 -30.56 -9.08
N GLU A 125 8.48 -29.99 -8.89
CA GLU A 125 7.55 -29.62 -9.94
C GLU A 125 7.92 -28.22 -10.48
N ALA A 126 7.97 -28.07 -11.80
CA ALA A 126 8.20 -26.77 -12.41
C ALA A 126 6.94 -25.89 -12.32
N LEU A 127 7.09 -24.68 -11.82
CA LEU A 127 6.05 -23.66 -11.85
C LEU A 127 6.25 -22.78 -13.09
N GLN A 128 5.22 -22.71 -13.93
CA GLN A 128 5.30 -21.99 -15.20
C GLN A 128 5.44 -20.47 -14.96
N ASN A 129 6.33 -19.85 -15.74
CA ASN A 129 6.52 -18.40 -15.73
C ASN A 129 6.07 -17.80 -17.06
N ASP A 130 4.87 -17.22 -17.09
CA ASP A 130 4.33 -16.61 -18.31
C ASP A 130 4.93 -15.23 -18.61
N ASN A 131 5.55 -14.58 -17.63
CA ASN A 131 6.07 -13.23 -17.74
C ASN A 131 7.60 -13.14 -17.79
N GLY A 132 8.31 -14.19 -17.38
CA GLY A 132 9.77 -14.29 -17.35
C GLY A 132 10.31 -15.56 -18.01
N THR A 133 11.62 -15.79 -17.89
CA THR A 133 12.30 -16.98 -18.44
C THR A 133 12.58 -18.04 -17.37
N ALA A 134 12.72 -17.63 -16.10
CA ALA A 134 13.02 -18.55 -15.01
C ALA A 134 11.75 -19.26 -14.52
N PRO A 135 11.63 -20.59 -14.66
CA PRO A 135 10.56 -21.33 -14.00
C PRO A 135 10.74 -21.25 -12.49
N GLY A 136 9.62 -21.17 -11.76
CA GLY A 136 9.64 -21.43 -10.32
C GLY A 136 9.68 -22.94 -10.06
N GLN A 137 9.79 -23.31 -8.78
CA GLN A 137 9.85 -24.70 -8.37
C GLN A 137 8.97 -24.94 -7.13
N TRP A 138 8.28 -26.07 -7.09
CA TRP A 138 7.55 -26.53 -5.93
C TRP A 138 8.11 -27.89 -5.50
N LEU A 139 8.52 -28.01 -4.24
CA LEU A 139 9.21 -29.19 -3.72
C LEU A 139 8.66 -29.60 -2.36
N LEU A 140 8.53 -30.92 -2.13
CA LEU A 140 8.32 -31.48 -0.79
C LEU A 140 9.66 -32.01 -0.26
N TYR A 141 10.10 -31.47 0.87
CA TYR A 141 11.30 -31.91 1.58
C TYR A 141 10.95 -32.35 3.00
N GLY A 142 11.00 -33.64 3.26
CA GLY A 142 10.46 -34.21 4.49
C GLY A 142 8.97 -33.85 4.63
N LYS A 143 8.63 -33.06 5.64
CA LYS A 143 7.27 -32.50 5.85
C LYS A 143 7.12 -31.07 5.36
N THR A 144 8.22 -30.41 5.01
CA THR A 144 8.23 -29.01 4.62
C THR A 144 8.01 -28.85 3.12
N ARG A 145 7.13 -27.96 2.73
CA ARG A 145 6.95 -27.56 1.33
C ARG A 145 7.78 -26.31 1.06
N LEU A 146 8.45 -26.32 -0.07
CA LEU A 146 9.22 -25.18 -0.54
C LEU A 146 8.68 -24.70 -1.88
N ALA A 147 8.56 -23.39 -2.05
CA ALA A 147 8.30 -22.75 -3.34
C ALA A 147 9.45 -21.79 -3.64
N LEU A 148 10.13 -21.99 -4.78
CA LEU A 148 11.12 -21.07 -5.32
C LEU A 148 10.41 -20.21 -6.36
N LEU A 149 10.46 -18.89 -6.19
CA LEU A 149 9.76 -17.90 -7.00
C LEU A 149 10.73 -16.86 -7.55
N PRO A 150 10.49 -16.30 -8.74
CA PRO A 150 11.34 -15.24 -9.29
C PRO A 150 11.30 -13.95 -8.47
N GLY A 151 12.31 -13.09 -8.62
CA GLY A 151 12.39 -11.80 -7.93
C GLY A 151 11.44 -10.72 -8.46
N PRO A 152 11.32 -10.50 -9.78
CA PRO A 152 10.46 -9.43 -10.31
C PRO A 152 8.98 -9.61 -9.93
N PRO A 153 8.31 -8.57 -9.37
CA PRO A 153 6.90 -8.67 -8.96
C PRO A 153 5.93 -9.06 -10.08
N CYS A 154 6.22 -8.63 -11.31
CA CYS A 154 5.42 -8.97 -12.49
C CYS A 154 5.50 -10.45 -12.91
N GLU A 155 6.51 -11.18 -12.41
CA GLU A 155 6.67 -12.62 -12.62
C GLU A 155 6.17 -13.39 -11.39
N LEU A 156 6.60 -12.98 -10.19
CA LEU A 156 6.27 -13.64 -8.93
C LEU A 156 4.77 -13.69 -8.68
N LYS A 157 4.09 -12.55 -8.78
CA LYS A 157 2.66 -12.47 -8.42
C LYS A 157 1.78 -13.38 -9.28
N PRO A 158 1.84 -13.34 -10.63
CA PRO A 158 1.05 -14.26 -11.46
C PRO A 158 1.41 -15.73 -11.24
N MET A 159 2.69 -16.05 -11.06
CA MET A 159 3.13 -17.43 -10.78
C MET A 159 2.60 -17.92 -9.44
N PHE A 160 2.64 -17.10 -8.40
CA PHE A 160 2.08 -17.42 -7.09
C PHE A 160 0.58 -17.72 -7.20
N GLU A 161 -0.18 -16.84 -7.85
CA GLU A 161 -1.65 -17.01 -8.00
C GLU A 161 -2.01 -18.25 -8.83
N ALA A 162 -1.30 -18.52 -9.91
CA ALA A 162 -1.63 -19.62 -10.79
C ALA A 162 -1.17 -20.98 -10.27
N ALA A 163 -0.02 -21.05 -9.60
CA ALA A 163 0.64 -22.32 -9.32
C ALA A 163 0.81 -22.63 -7.82
N VAL A 164 1.01 -21.63 -6.95
CA VAL A 164 1.22 -21.85 -5.51
C VAL A 164 -0.11 -21.70 -4.74
N TRP A 165 -0.85 -20.65 -5.03
CA TRP A 165 -2.12 -20.35 -4.37
C TRP A 165 -3.11 -21.54 -4.36
N PRO A 166 -3.36 -22.25 -5.48
CA PRO A 166 -4.25 -23.41 -5.47
C PRO A 166 -3.78 -24.54 -4.54
N LYS A 167 -2.45 -24.75 -4.45
CA LYS A 167 -1.86 -25.78 -3.59
C LYS A 167 -1.98 -25.46 -2.09
N LEU A 168 -2.22 -24.20 -1.74
CA LEU A 168 -2.41 -23.74 -0.36
C LEU A 168 -3.87 -23.70 0.07
N GLN A 169 -4.83 -23.88 -0.85
CA GLN A 169 -6.26 -23.86 -0.53
C GLN A 169 -6.64 -24.93 0.50
N ASP A 170 -6.05 -26.12 0.39
CA ASP A 170 -6.29 -27.22 1.33
C ASP A 170 -5.73 -26.93 2.74
N TRP A 171 -4.89 -25.89 2.87
CA TRP A 171 -4.30 -25.49 4.15
C TRP A 171 -5.11 -24.39 4.83
N ARG A 172 -6.18 -23.97 4.19
CA ARG A 172 -7.05 -22.93 4.72
C ARG A 172 -7.52 -23.34 6.11
N LYS A 173 -7.15 -22.54 7.10
CA LYS A 173 -7.60 -22.68 8.47
C LYS A 173 -8.87 -21.85 8.68
N GLY A 174 -10.01 -22.40 8.30
CA GLY A 174 -11.30 -21.75 8.48
C GLY A 174 -11.52 -20.52 7.58
N ALA A 175 -12.57 -19.76 7.88
CA ALA A 175 -12.83 -18.47 7.22
C ALA A 175 -12.17 -17.35 8.03
N THR A 176 -11.11 -16.75 7.49
CA THR A 176 -10.59 -15.52 8.05
C THR A 176 -11.47 -14.37 7.58
N GLN A 177 -12.16 -13.73 8.50
CA GLN A 177 -12.88 -12.49 8.23
C GLN A 177 -12.09 -11.33 8.80
N ARG A 178 -12.09 -10.21 8.07
CA ARG A 178 -11.34 -9.01 8.46
C ARG A 178 -12.17 -7.76 8.24
N LEU A 179 -12.21 -6.92 9.25
CA LEU A 179 -12.66 -5.54 9.15
C LEU A 179 -11.43 -4.63 9.21
N ALA A 180 -11.34 -3.70 8.28
CA ALA A 180 -10.27 -2.72 8.20
C ALA A 180 -10.84 -1.31 8.33
N PHE A 181 -10.69 -0.70 9.49
CA PHE A 181 -11.11 0.69 9.71
C PHE A 181 -9.96 1.63 9.36
N LYS A 182 -10.19 2.56 8.47
CA LYS A 182 -9.28 3.64 8.18
C LYS A 182 -9.78 4.94 8.83
N ILE A 183 -8.90 5.56 9.60
CA ILE A 183 -9.22 6.65 10.52
C ILE A 183 -8.35 7.85 10.21
N THR A 184 -8.93 9.04 10.25
CA THR A 184 -8.20 10.30 10.10
C THR A 184 -8.63 11.34 11.13
N GLY A 185 -7.74 12.29 11.42
CA GLY A 185 -8.00 13.40 12.34
C GLY A 185 -7.96 13.04 13.84
N LEU A 186 -7.40 11.88 14.18
CA LEU A 186 -7.03 11.45 15.53
C LEU A 186 -5.57 11.05 15.57
N THR A 187 -4.97 11.16 16.74
CA THR A 187 -3.68 10.55 17.08
C THR A 187 -3.87 9.09 17.49
N GLU A 188 -2.80 8.31 17.45
CA GLU A 188 -2.82 6.90 17.90
C GLU A 188 -3.29 6.78 19.36
N SER A 189 -2.79 7.66 20.25
CA SER A 189 -3.21 7.68 21.66
C SER A 189 -4.69 8.02 21.85
N GLU A 190 -5.27 8.88 21.01
CA GLU A 190 -6.69 9.20 21.06
C GLU A 190 -7.55 8.03 20.57
N VAL A 191 -7.10 7.32 19.53
CA VAL A 191 -7.77 6.09 19.09
C VAL A 191 -7.70 5.04 20.19
N GLU A 192 -6.50 4.78 20.72
CA GLU A 192 -6.28 3.82 21.80
C GLU A 192 -7.16 4.14 23.02
N GLY A 193 -7.21 5.39 23.47
CA GLY A 193 -8.04 5.81 24.60
C GLY A 193 -9.53 5.56 24.41
N ARG A 194 -10.00 5.47 23.16
CA ARG A 194 -11.42 5.20 22.83
C ARG A 194 -11.75 3.72 22.75
N ILE A 195 -10.77 2.86 22.48
CA ILE A 195 -11.00 1.43 22.15
C ILE A 195 -10.23 0.46 23.07
N ALA A 196 -9.44 0.94 24.03
CA ALA A 196 -8.57 0.08 24.86
C ALA A 196 -9.31 -1.06 25.57
N ASP A 197 -10.54 -0.82 26.04
CA ASP A 197 -11.38 -1.81 26.67
C ASP A 197 -12.05 -2.80 25.69
N LEU A 198 -11.97 -2.51 24.40
CA LEU A 198 -12.50 -3.35 23.32
C LEU A 198 -11.49 -4.37 22.79
N TYR A 199 -10.24 -4.36 23.28
CA TYR A 199 -9.28 -5.37 22.84
C TYR A 199 -9.80 -6.77 23.09
N PRO A 200 -9.79 -7.64 22.07
CA PRO A 200 -10.38 -8.97 22.16
C PRO A 200 -9.72 -9.80 23.28
N LYS A 201 -10.52 -10.43 24.10
CA LYS A 201 -10.08 -11.38 25.15
C LYS A 201 -10.14 -12.83 24.69
N ILE A 202 -10.59 -13.07 23.46
CA ILE A 202 -10.73 -14.39 22.84
C ILE A 202 -9.61 -14.60 21.82
N PRO A 203 -8.97 -15.78 21.80
CA PRO A 203 -7.82 -16.06 20.92
C PRO A 203 -8.14 -15.95 19.43
N GLU A 204 -9.39 -16.15 19.07
CA GLU A 204 -9.89 -16.16 17.69
C GLU A 204 -9.99 -14.76 17.08
N LEU A 205 -9.93 -13.71 17.89
CA LEU A 205 -9.96 -12.34 17.42
C LEU A 205 -8.62 -11.62 17.70
N ARG A 206 -8.14 -10.91 16.69
CA ARG A 206 -6.95 -10.07 16.81
C ARG A 206 -7.26 -8.64 16.36
N LEU A 207 -6.90 -7.65 17.17
CA LEU A 207 -6.92 -6.25 16.82
C LEU A 207 -5.49 -5.75 16.64
N THR A 208 -5.21 -5.15 15.48
CA THR A 208 -3.91 -4.57 15.15
C THR A 208 -4.09 -3.10 14.79
N VAL A 209 -3.26 -2.23 15.36
CA VAL A 209 -3.22 -0.79 15.06
C VAL A 209 -1.96 -0.50 14.25
N LEU A 210 -2.13 0.18 13.13
CA LEU A 210 -1.05 0.64 12.27
C LEU A 210 -1.17 2.16 12.14
N SER A 211 -0.13 2.87 12.53
CA SER A 211 -0.09 4.35 12.49
C SER A 211 0.81 4.83 11.37
N SER A 212 0.33 5.79 10.60
CA SER A 212 1.07 6.52 9.60
C SER A 212 0.73 8.02 9.67
N PRO A 213 1.57 8.91 9.13
CA PRO A 213 1.28 10.35 9.19
C PRO A 213 -0.09 10.71 8.61
N GLY A 214 -1.02 11.15 9.48
CA GLY A 214 -2.37 11.59 9.10
C GLY A 214 -3.40 10.47 8.91
N GLN A 215 -3.04 9.21 9.14
CA GLN A 215 -3.92 8.06 9.00
C GLN A 215 -3.59 6.98 10.03
N ILE A 216 -4.62 6.37 10.60
CA ILE A 216 -4.51 5.19 11.44
C ILE A 216 -5.37 4.09 10.83
N GLU A 217 -4.86 2.87 10.80
CA GLU A 217 -5.60 1.70 10.38
C GLU A 217 -5.78 0.74 11.55
N LEU A 218 -7.01 0.30 11.77
CA LEU A 218 -7.35 -0.78 12.69
C LEU A 218 -7.74 -1.99 11.89
N HIS A 219 -7.05 -3.09 12.12
CA HIS A 219 -7.38 -4.38 11.53
C HIS A 219 -7.94 -5.31 12.60
N LEU A 220 -9.22 -5.55 12.56
CA LEU A 220 -9.88 -6.57 13.38
C LEU A 220 -10.03 -7.84 12.55
N THR A 221 -9.36 -8.90 12.95
CA THR A 221 -9.30 -10.18 12.22
C THR A 221 -9.87 -11.29 13.08
N SER A 222 -10.74 -12.09 12.52
CA SER A 222 -11.26 -13.32 13.10
C SER A 222 -10.56 -14.53 12.49
N PHE A 223 -10.14 -15.48 13.34
CA PHE A 223 -9.56 -16.76 12.95
C PHE A 223 -10.46 -17.85 13.52
N SER A 224 -11.26 -18.52 12.70
CA SER A 224 -12.12 -19.62 13.15
C SER A 224 -11.75 -20.91 12.42
N GLU A 225 -11.38 -21.96 13.16
CA GLU A 225 -11.06 -23.28 12.59
C GLU A 225 -12.31 -24.14 12.37
N GLU A 226 -13.36 -24.04 13.19
CA GLU A 226 -14.54 -24.94 13.12
C GLU A 226 -15.92 -24.31 13.34
N ASP A 227 -16.01 -23.10 13.92
CA ASP A 227 -17.29 -22.43 14.16
C ASP A 227 -17.33 -21.03 13.53
N ALA A 228 -17.72 -20.97 12.26
CA ALA A 228 -17.82 -19.72 11.52
C ALA A 228 -18.86 -18.73 12.11
N GLY A 229 -19.80 -19.20 12.94
CA GLY A 229 -20.88 -18.38 13.48
C GLY A 229 -20.47 -17.48 14.64
N GLY A 230 -19.80 -18.03 15.64
CA GLY A 230 -19.49 -17.31 16.88
C GLY A 230 -18.42 -16.21 16.70
N ALA A 231 -17.32 -16.52 16.02
CA ALA A 231 -16.24 -15.57 15.79
C ALA A 231 -16.63 -14.48 14.77
N ALA A 232 -17.45 -14.83 13.78
CA ALA A 232 -18.00 -13.86 12.83
C ALA A 232 -18.96 -12.87 13.51
N ALA A 233 -19.88 -13.37 14.34
CA ALA A 233 -20.79 -12.51 15.10
C ALA A 233 -20.02 -11.60 16.09
N ALA A 234 -18.99 -12.13 16.77
CA ALA A 234 -18.14 -11.34 17.64
C ALA A 234 -17.36 -10.24 16.87
N LEU A 235 -16.88 -10.57 15.65
CA LEU A 235 -16.22 -9.61 14.76
C LEU A 235 -17.17 -8.45 14.40
N GLU A 236 -18.42 -8.76 14.02
CA GLU A 236 -19.41 -7.73 13.66
C GLU A 236 -19.80 -6.86 14.86
N ILE A 237 -20.05 -7.46 16.02
CA ILE A 237 -20.40 -6.74 17.26
C ILE A 237 -19.26 -5.81 17.65
N LEU A 238 -18.05 -6.32 17.71
CA LEU A 238 -16.87 -5.53 18.09
C LEU A 238 -16.55 -4.44 17.06
N GLY A 239 -16.66 -4.78 15.78
CA GLY A 239 -16.49 -3.83 14.68
C GLY A 239 -17.53 -2.70 14.72
N GLY A 240 -18.79 -3.03 14.99
CA GLY A 240 -19.85 -2.04 15.17
C GLY A 240 -19.59 -1.09 16.35
N GLU A 241 -19.11 -1.62 17.48
CA GLU A 241 -18.78 -0.80 18.65
C GLU A 241 -17.55 0.09 18.40
N ILE A 242 -16.50 -0.42 17.73
CA ILE A 242 -15.35 0.38 17.29
C ILE A 242 -15.81 1.53 16.39
N GLY A 243 -16.62 1.22 15.37
CA GLY A 243 -17.15 2.23 14.47
C GLY A 243 -17.97 3.30 15.20
N ARG A 244 -18.83 2.90 16.13
CA ARG A 244 -19.62 3.82 16.95
C ARG A 244 -18.76 4.77 17.81
N ARG A 245 -17.71 4.28 18.46
CA ARG A 245 -16.82 5.09 19.32
C ARG A 245 -15.93 6.03 18.53
N LEU A 246 -15.49 5.63 17.37
CA LEU A 246 -14.64 6.46 16.51
C LEU A 246 -15.45 7.41 15.62
N GLY A 247 -16.72 7.09 15.34
CA GLY A 247 -17.66 7.96 14.63
C GLY A 247 -17.12 8.47 13.29
N ASP A 248 -17.31 9.76 13.04
CA ASP A 248 -16.90 10.42 11.78
C ASP A 248 -15.39 10.41 11.50
N HIS A 249 -14.58 9.96 12.45
CA HIS A 249 -13.15 9.78 12.24
C HIS A 249 -12.85 8.55 11.38
N VAL A 250 -13.74 7.55 11.36
CA VAL A 250 -13.67 6.44 10.42
C VAL A 250 -14.12 6.93 9.05
N PHE A 251 -13.23 6.91 8.08
CA PHE A 251 -13.59 7.28 6.72
C PHE A 251 -13.87 6.06 5.82
N SER A 252 -13.35 4.88 6.18
CA SER A 252 -13.69 3.61 5.53
C SER A 252 -13.65 2.46 6.53
N SER A 253 -14.59 1.52 6.38
CA SER A 253 -14.59 0.21 7.04
C SER A 253 -14.34 -0.94 6.05
N ALA A 254 -14.19 -0.62 4.78
CA ALA A 254 -13.93 -1.55 3.68
C ALA A 254 -12.48 -1.53 3.18
N GLY A 255 -11.62 -0.67 3.79
CA GLY A 255 -10.22 -0.53 3.41
C GLY A 255 -9.94 0.43 2.25
N GLU A 256 -10.96 1.19 1.80
CA GLU A 256 -10.80 2.22 0.75
C GLU A 256 -9.81 3.32 1.21
N GLU A 257 -9.05 3.89 0.27
CA GLU A 257 -8.30 5.12 0.52
C GLU A 257 -9.24 6.34 0.55
N LEU A 258 -8.81 7.42 1.19
CA LEU A 258 -9.68 8.59 1.40
C LEU A 258 -10.09 9.25 0.06
N GLU A 259 -9.21 9.27 -0.92
CA GLU A 259 -9.50 9.71 -2.29
C GLU A 259 -10.54 8.84 -2.99
N GLU A 260 -10.57 7.53 -2.74
CA GLU A 260 -11.59 6.62 -3.28
C GLU A 260 -12.95 6.91 -2.67
N VAL A 261 -13.00 7.08 -1.35
CA VAL A 261 -14.23 7.48 -0.63
C VAL A 261 -14.76 8.82 -1.14
N VAL A 262 -13.90 9.82 -1.27
CA VAL A 262 -14.28 11.15 -1.81
C VAL A 262 -14.75 11.04 -3.25
N GLY A 263 -14.06 10.27 -4.09
CA GLY A 263 -14.45 10.06 -5.48
C GLY A 263 -15.81 9.40 -5.62
N ARG A 264 -16.10 8.37 -4.80
CA ARG A 264 -17.41 7.73 -4.74
C ARG A 264 -18.51 8.72 -4.33
N LEU A 265 -18.30 9.49 -3.26
CA LEU A 265 -19.26 10.48 -2.77
C LEU A 265 -19.55 11.59 -3.80
N LEU A 266 -18.53 12.07 -4.51
CA LEU A 266 -18.68 13.04 -5.59
C LEU A 266 -19.49 12.45 -6.75
N GLY A 267 -19.19 11.22 -7.15
CA GLY A 267 -19.87 10.51 -8.23
C GLY A 267 -21.34 10.25 -7.92
N GLU A 268 -21.65 9.74 -6.73
CA GLU A 268 -23.02 9.49 -6.24
C GLU A 268 -23.84 10.79 -6.20
N GLY A 269 -23.22 11.87 -5.69
CA GLY A 269 -23.84 13.19 -5.62
C GLY A 269 -23.84 13.97 -6.93
N ARG A 270 -23.22 13.45 -8.01
CA ARG A 270 -23.00 14.16 -9.27
C ARG A 270 -22.40 15.55 -9.07
N ARG A 271 -21.41 15.65 -8.17
CA ARG A 271 -20.72 16.87 -7.80
C ARG A 271 -19.34 16.92 -8.41
N THR A 272 -18.88 18.12 -8.68
CA THR A 272 -17.60 18.38 -9.32
C THR A 272 -16.62 19.07 -8.36
N LEU A 273 -15.34 18.81 -8.55
CA LEU A 273 -14.22 19.29 -7.73
C LEU A 273 -13.15 19.93 -8.58
N ALA A 274 -12.57 21.00 -8.08
CA ALA A 274 -11.31 21.54 -8.56
C ALA A 274 -10.36 21.84 -7.39
N THR A 275 -9.04 21.80 -7.63
CA THR A 275 -8.02 21.98 -6.58
C THR A 275 -7.06 23.12 -6.86
N ALA A 276 -6.64 23.80 -5.78
CA ALA A 276 -5.61 24.84 -5.82
C ALA A 276 -4.50 24.50 -4.82
N GLU A 277 -3.31 24.20 -5.33
CA GLU A 277 -2.20 23.72 -4.52
C GLU A 277 -1.02 24.69 -4.50
N SER A 278 -0.40 24.81 -3.33
CA SER A 278 0.87 25.51 -3.16
C SER A 278 1.93 24.54 -2.61
N CYS A 279 2.06 24.38 -1.30
CA CYS A 279 3.09 23.56 -0.68
C CYS A 279 2.98 22.05 -1.01
N THR A 280 1.84 21.56 -1.38
CA THR A 280 1.60 20.15 -1.77
C THR A 280 2.07 19.82 -3.18
N GLY A 281 2.15 20.86 -4.06
CA GLY A 281 2.83 20.75 -5.36
C GLY A 281 2.21 19.75 -6.33
N GLY A 282 0.89 19.55 -6.32
CA GLY A 282 0.16 18.61 -7.18
C GLY A 282 -0.18 17.29 -6.51
N LEU A 283 0.24 17.04 -5.27
CA LEU A 283 -0.04 15.78 -4.58
C LEU A 283 -1.53 15.56 -4.36
N LEU A 284 -2.32 16.60 -4.07
CA LEU A 284 -3.76 16.49 -3.89
C LEU A 284 -4.45 16.06 -5.20
N ALA A 285 -4.14 16.73 -6.29
CA ALA A 285 -4.63 16.39 -7.62
C ALA A 285 -4.19 14.99 -8.05
N SER A 286 -2.93 14.63 -7.79
CA SER A 286 -2.38 13.29 -8.06
C SER A 286 -3.17 12.19 -7.33
N ARG A 287 -3.45 12.36 -6.04
CA ARG A 287 -4.26 11.40 -5.27
C ARG A 287 -5.65 11.23 -5.87
N ILE A 288 -6.33 12.33 -6.19
CA ILE A 288 -7.67 12.29 -6.79
C ILE A 288 -7.66 11.55 -8.14
N THR A 289 -6.66 11.82 -8.97
CA THR A 289 -6.54 11.22 -10.31
C THR A 289 -6.03 9.77 -10.31
N ASN A 290 -5.51 9.26 -9.20
CA ASN A 290 -5.21 7.84 -9.03
C ASN A 290 -6.49 6.98 -8.99
N VAL A 291 -7.65 7.59 -8.69
CA VAL A 291 -8.93 6.90 -8.70
C VAL A 291 -9.45 6.77 -10.13
N SER A 292 -9.68 5.54 -10.58
CA SER A 292 -10.24 5.29 -11.91
C SER A 292 -11.62 5.93 -12.04
N GLY A 293 -11.88 6.61 -13.16
CA GLY A 293 -13.13 7.34 -13.39
C GLY A 293 -13.16 8.74 -12.80
N SER A 294 -12.09 9.25 -12.23
CA SER A 294 -11.99 10.59 -11.63
C SER A 294 -12.36 11.74 -12.60
N SER A 295 -12.22 11.54 -13.91
CA SER A 295 -12.61 12.52 -14.93
C SER A 295 -14.11 12.87 -14.93
N ALA A 296 -14.94 12.05 -14.27
CA ALA A 296 -16.38 12.34 -14.13
C ALA A 296 -16.66 13.45 -13.11
N TYR A 297 -15.74 13.72 -12.17
CA TYR A 297 -15.96 14.68 -11.09
C TYR A 297 -14.78 15.66 -10.88
N PHE A 298 -13.56 15.34 -11.30
CA PHE A 298 -12.42 16.23 -11.16
C PHE A 298 -12.19 17.03 -12.44
N LEU A 299 -12.44 18.35 -12.38
CA LEU A 299 -12.40 19.22 -13.56
C LEU A 299 -11.00 19.70 -13.86
N GLU A 300 -10.31 20.28 -12.88
CA GLU A 300 -8.93 20.76 -13.04
C GLU A 300 -8.21 20.97 -11.70
N GLY A 301 -6.87 21.03 -11.74
CA GLY A 301 -6.01 21.34 -10.61
C GLY A 301 -4.98 22.40 -10.94
N PHE A 302 -4.91 23.46 -10.14
CA PHE A 302 -3.92 24.53 -10.27
C PHE A 302 -2.79 24.39 -9.26
N ILE A 303 -1.57 24.27 -9.73
CA ILE A 303 -0.37 24.37 -8.89
C ILE A 303 0.12 25.82 -8.91
N THR A 304 -0.37 26.61 -7.94
CA THR A 304 -0.05 28.05 -7.83
C THR A 304 1.05 28.26 -6.78
N TYR A 305 2.28 27.84 -7.13
CA TYR A 305 3.39 27.78 -6.17
C TYR A 305 3.92 29.19 -5.81
N SER A 306 3.98 30.10 -6.76
CA SER A 306 4.40 31.50 -6.52
C SER A 306 3.22 32.42 -6.19
N ASN A 307 3.50 33.58 -5.56
CA ASN A 307 2.49 34.62 -5.30
C ASN A 307 1.85 35.10 -6.60
N ARG A 308 2.68 35.36 -7.61
CA ARG A 308 2.22 35.77 -8.96
C ARG A 308 1.25 34.72 -9.56
N ALA A 309 1.53 33.42 -9.39
CA ALA A 309 0.63 32.40 -9.90
C ALA A 309 -0.72 32.39 -9.16
N LYS A 310 -0.73 32.65 -7.85
CA LYS A 310 -1.96 32.78 -7.08
C LYS A 310 -2.85 33.92 -7.61
N SER A 311 -2.24 35.07 -7.85
CA SER A 311 -2.99 36.24 -8.39
C SER A 311 -3.43 35.99 -9.84
N ALA A 312 -2.52 35.61 -10.72
CA ALA A 312 -2.81 35.48 -12.15
C ALA A 312 -3.79 34.34 -12.47
N ARG A 313 -3.71 33.20 -11.77
CA ARG A 313 -4.52 32.01 -12.08
C ARG A 313 -5.80 31.93 -11.27
N LEU A 314 -5.77 32.32 -10.00
CA LEU A 314 -6.90 32.17 -9.09
C LEU A 314 -7.59 33.50 -8.74
N GLY A 315 -7.01 34.64 -9.14
CA GLY A 315 -7.56 35.97 -8.80
C GLY A 315 -7.34 36.37 -7.33
N VAL A 316 -6.39 35.74 -6.64
CA VAL A 316 -6.02 36.15 -5.28
C VAL A 316 -5.43 37.55 -5.33
N SER A 317 -5.98 38.52 -4.57
CA SER A 317 -5.51 39.91 -4.56
C SER A 317 -4.06 40.00 -4.15
N GLU A 318 -3.26 40.77 -4.89
CA GLU A 318 -1.85 41.06 -4.53
C GLU A 318 -1.76 41.81 -3.20
N ASP A 319 -2.67 42.76 -2.94
CA ASP A 319 -2.75 43.46 -1.65
C ASP A 319 -3.03 42.53 -0.50
N LEU A 320 -3.88 41.53 -0.68
CA LEU A 320 -4.14 40.49 0.33
C LEU A 320 -2.87 39.70 0.63
N ILE A 321 -2.13 39.30 -0.41
CA ILE A 321 -0.88 38.57 -0.25
C ILE A 321 0.19 39.41 0.45
N LEU A 322 0.28 40.70 0.11
CA LEU A 322 1.20 41.64 0.75
C LEU A 322 0.86 41.85 2.23
N ALA A 323 -0.42 42.01 2.56
CA ALA A 323 -0.87 42.33 3.90
C ALA A 323 -0.88 41.10 4.84
N ARG A 324 -1.23 39.91 4.35
CA ARG A 324 -1.44 38.69 5.17
C ARG A 324 -0.41 37.59 4.89
N GLY A 325 0.29 37.68 3.76
CA GLY A 325 1.18 36.64 3.27
C GLY A 325 0.43 35.52 2.55
N ALA A 326 1.16 34.78 1.71
CA ALA A 326 0.61 33.64 0.96
C ALA A 326 0.20 32.45 1.85
N VAL A 327 0.77 32.35 3.06
CA VAL A 327 0.41 31.35 4.06
C VAL A 327 -0.44 32.04 5.13
N SER A 328 -1.74 32.10 4.87
CA SER A 328 -2.74 32.71 5.75
C SER A 328 -4.12 32.10 5.47
N PRO A 329 -5.07 32.20 6.40
CA PRO A 329 -6.43 31.71 6.18
C PRO A 329 -7.14 32.46 5.05
N GLU A 330 -6.86 33.76 4.90
CA GLU A 330 -7.43 34.59 3.86
C GLU A 330 -6.90 34.19 2.47
N ALA A 331 -5.62 33.89 2.34
CA ALA A 331 -5.04 33.39 1.08
C ALA A 331 -5.59 32.01 0.72
N ALA A 332 -5.70 31.09 1.68
CA ALA A 332 -6.29 29.77 1.46
C ALA A 332 -7.73 29.86 0.99
N ARG A 333 -8.52 30.71 1.64
CA ARG A 333 -9.90 31.06 1.27
C ARG A 333 -10.00 31.53 -0.17
N ALA A 334 -9.24 32.58 -0.51
CA ALA A 334 -9.23 33.17 -1.84
C ALA A 334 -8.78 32.17 -2.92
N MET A 335 -7.85 31.26 -2.59
CA MET A 335 -7.45 30.18 -3.49
C MET A 335 -8.59 29.18 -3.73
N ALA A 336 -9.29 28.74 -2.68
CA ALA A 336 -10.39 27.80 -2.80
C ALA A 336 -11.57 28.37 -3.60
N GLU A 337 -11.97 29.59 -3.31
CA GLU A 337 -13.03 30.27 -4.05
C GLU A 337 -12.60 30.58 -5.48
N GLY A 338 -11.34 31.02 -5.67
CA GLY A 338 -10.79 31.32 -6.98
C GLY A 338 -10.78 30.10 -7.90
N VAL A 339 -10.36 28.93 -7.41
CA VAL A 339 -10.37 27.69 -8.22
C VAL A 339 -11.78 27.24 -8.53
N ARG A 340 -12.70 27.32 -7.56
CA ARG A 340 -14.10 26.97 -7.75
C ARG A 340 -14.76 27.77 -8.86
N ILE A 341 -14.60 29.11 -8.83
CA ILE A 341 -15.18 30.01 -9.82
C ILE A 341 -14.57 29.79 -11.20
N LYS A 342 -13.22 29.67 -11.26
CA LYS A 342 -12.49 29.53 -12.54
C LYS A 342 -12.83 28.25 -13.28
N SER A 343 -12.96 27.15 -12.54
CA SER A 343 -13.28 25.83 -13.11
C SER A 343 -14.77 25.61 -13.33
N GLY A 344 -15.65 26.41 -12.67
CA GLY A 344 -17.08 26.13 -12.62
C GLY A 344 -17.45 24.91 -11.76
N ALA A 345 -16.53 24.42 -10.92
CA ALA A 345 -16.79 23.26 -10.06
C ALA A 345 -17.74 23.58 -8.91
N ASP A 346 -18.46 22.57 -8.41
CA ASP A 346 -19.30 22.70 -7.21
C ASP A 346 -18.44 22.99 -5.97
N TYR A 347 -17.26 22.35 -5.89
CA TYR A 347 -16.32 22.48 -4.78
C TYR A 347 -14.93 22.92 -5.26
N GLY A 348 -14.36 23.89 -4.55
CA GLY A 348 -12.98 24.32 -4.69
C GLY A 348 -12.19 23.95 -3.43
N LEU A 349 -11.12 23.17 -3.54
CA LEU A 349 -10.31 22.71 -2.43
C LEU A 349 -8.90 23.29 -2.54
N ALA A 350 -8.43 24.01 -1.51
CA ALA A 350 -7.13 24.69 -1.56
C ALA A 350 -6.21 24.30 -0.41
N VAL A 351 -4.90 24.30 -0.70
CA VAL A 351 -3.85 24.05 0.29
C VAL A 351 -2.73 25.07 0.10
N THR A 352 -2.40 25.80 1.18
CA THR A 352 -1.23 26.68 1.23
C THR A 352 -0.53 26.56 2.58
N GLY A 353 0.81 26.53 2.61
CA GLY A 353 1.55 26.30 3.85
C GLY A 353 3.06 26.24 3.68
N ILE A 354 3.74 25.88 4.76
CA ILE A 354 5.19 25.74 4.88
C ILE A 354 5.51 24.28 5.17
N ALA A 355 5.83 23.52 4.12
CA ALA A 355 6.11 22.08 4.27
C ALA A 355 7.53 21.80 4.81
N GLY A 356 8.42 22.79 4.86
CA GLY A 356 9.79 22.63 5.35
C GLY A 356 10.77 22.03 4.32
N PRO A 357 12.03 21.73 4.74
CA PRO A 357 12.56 21.94 6.10
C PRO A 357 12.86 23.40 6.41
N THR A 358 12.86 24.30 5.43
CA THR A 358 13.14 25.74 5.54
C THR A 358 11.87 26.57 5.34
N GLY A 359 11.98 27.91 5.48
CA GLY A 359 10.89 28.84 5.21
C GLY A 359 9.96 29.13 6.38
N GLY A 360 10.19 28.53 7.55
CA GLY A 360 9.44 28.83 8.77
C GLY A 360 9.98 30.07 9.52
N THR A 361 9.08 30.74 10.24
CA THR A 361 9.37 31.78 11.23
C THR A 361 8.71 31.42 12.56
N PRO A 362 9.01 32.11 13.68
CA PRO A 362 8.31 31.87 14.94
C PRO A 362 6.78 32.01 14.83
N GLU A 363 6.31 32.96 14.03
CA GLU A 363 4.87 33.22 13.81
C GLU A 363 4.24 32.23 12.81
N LYS A 364 5.04 31.77 11.83
CA LYS A 364 4.63 30.81 10.79
C LYS A 364 5.63 29.64 10.73
N PRO A 365 5.58 28.71 11.67
CA PRO A 365 6.55 27.63 11.76
C PRO A 365 6.43 26.64 10.60
N VAL A 366 7.47 25.86 10.36
CA VAL A 366 7.41 24.68 9.49
C VAL A 366 6.29 23.76 9.95
N GLY A 367 5.52 23.21 9.01
CA GLY A 367 4.33 22.41 9.29
C GLY A 367 3.03 23.21 9.35
N LEU A 368 3.08 24.55 9.39
CA LEU A 368 1.88 25.36 9.32
C LEU A 368 1.27 25.30 7.92
N VAL A 369 0.06 24.79 7.85
CA VAL A 369 -0.71 24.65 6.61
C VAL A 369 -2.14 25.09 6.82
N TYR A 370 -2.65 25.90 5.90
CA TYR A 370 -4.07 26.21 5.77
C TYR A 370 -4.68 25.37 4.66
N THR A 371 -5.77 24.69 5.00
CA THR A 371 -6.65 24.00 4.04
C THR A 371 -7.97 24.75 3.99
N ALA A 372 -8.50 24.97 2.79
CA ALA A 372 -9.77 25.65 2.60
C ALA A 372 -10.63 24.90 1.58
N LEU A 373 -11.90 24.79 1.89
CA LEU A 373 -12.95 24.25 1.03
C LEU A 373 -13.99 25.35 0.77
N ALA A 374 -14.31 25.60 -0.50
CA ALA A 374 -15.35 26.54 -0.91
C ALA A 374 -16.42 25.80 -1.71
N TRP A 375 -17.69 26.19 -1.50
CA TRP A 375 -18.84 25.70 -2.26
C TRP A 375 -19.84 26.83 -2.46
N HIS A 376 -20.91 26.60 -3.22
CA HIS A 376 -21.93 27.62 -3.38
C HIS A 376 -22.59 27.98 -2.03
N GLY A 377 -22.44 29.22 -1.60
CA GLY A 377 -23.01 29.72 -0.34
C GLY A 377 -22.26 29.38 0.94
N GLY A 378 -21.01 28.87 0.86
CA GLY A 378 -20.24 28.62 2.08
C GLY A 378 -18.79 28.22 1.86
N GLU A 379 -18.10 28.11 2.98
CA GLU A 379 -16.68 27.75 3.02
C GLU A 379 -16.30 27.13 4.38
N ASP A 380 -15.22 26.39 4.41
CA ASP A 380 -14.56 25.92 5.63
C ASP A 380 -13.05 26.14 5.48
N ILE A 381 -12.41 26.76 6.50
CA ILE A 381 -10.98 27.00 6.53
C ILE A 381 -10.41 26.42 7.80
N ARG A 382 -9.33 25.63 7.67
CA ARG A 382 -8.66 25.00 8.80
C ARG A 382 -7.20 25.41 8.87
N ARG A 383 -6.77 25.82 10.05
CA ARG A 383 -5.36 25.98 10.40
C ARG A 383 -4.83 24.66 10.96
N ASN A 384 -3.79 24.15 10.35
CA ASN A 384 -3.15 22.91 10.75
C ASN A 384 -1.68 23.17 11.09
N LEU A 385 -1.15 22.43 12.05
CA LEU A 385 0.27 22.40 12.37
C LEU A 385 0.69 20.92 12.34
N PHE A 386 1.29 20.51 11.24
CA PHE A 386 1.72 19.13 11.04
C PHE A 386 3.16 18.93 11.49
N LEU A 387 3.45 17.74 11.98
CA LEU A 387 4.77 17.32 12.40
C LEU A 387 5.43 16.44 11.32
N GLY A 388 6.76 16.39 11.37
CA GLY A 388 7.56 15.57 10.46
C GLY A 388 8.26 16.37 9.38
N GLY A 389 8.92 15.67 8.45
CA GLY A 389 9.60 16.27 7.31
C GLY A 389 8.63 16.73 6.22
N ARG A 390 9.20 17.22 5.12
CA ARG A 390 8.44 17.81 4.00
C ARG A 390 7.37 16.86 3.41
N GLU A 391 7.72 15.61 3.17
CA GLU A 391 6.79 14.64 2.59
C GLU A 391 5.62 14.29 3.51
N PRO A 392 5.84 13.94 4.80
CA PRO A 392 4.75 13.77 5.76
C PRO A 392 3.84 14.99 5.89
N VAL A 393 4.39 16.21 5.90
CA VAL A 393 3.58 17.44 5.95
C VAL A 393 2.70 17.57 4.71
N LYS A 394 3.24 17.32 3.51
CA LYS A 394 2.47 17.33 2.26
C LYS A 394 1.33 16.30 2.29
N PHE A 395 1.63 15.07 2.70
CA PHE A 395 0.63 14.01 2.77
C PHE A 395 -0.49 14.35 3.76
N GLN A 396 -0.15 14.72 5.00
CA GLN A 396 -1.12 15.14 6.03
C GLN A 396 -1.99 16.31 5.56
N SER A 397 -1.41 17.24 4.79
CA SER A 397 -2.14 18.39 4.23
C SER A 397 -3.21 17.93 3.23
N THR A 398 -2.87 16.99 2.34
CA THR A 398 -3.85 16.44 1.38
C THR A 398 -4.89 15.57 2.08
N GLN A 399 -4.50 14.81 3.10
CA GLN A 399 -5.41 14.00 3.91
C GLN A 399 -6.45 14.89 4.60
N LYS A 400 -5.99 15.99 5.21
CA LYS A 400 -6.90 16.95 5.86
C LYS A 400 -7.84 17.62 4.89
N ALA A 401 -7.36 17.99 3.71
CA ALA A 401 -8.18 18.61 2.67
C ALA A 401 -9.26 17.65 2.18
N LEU A 402 -8.91 16.41 1.88
CA LEU A 402 -9.87 15.38 1.45
C LEU A 402 -10.90 15.06 2.55
N ASP A 403 -10.49 14.99 3.83
CA ASP A 403 -11.42 14.75 4.95
C ASP A 403 -12.42 15.92 5.13
N MET A 404 -11.98 17.16 4.92
CA MET A 404 -12.89 18.32 4.92
C MET A 404 -13.97 18.17 3.85
N LEU A 405 -13.60 17.80 2.64
CA LEU A 405 -14.55 17.57 1.54
C LEU A 405 -15.47 16.39 1.85
N ARG A 406 -14.93 15.25 2.30
CA ARG A 406 -15.72 14.08 2.70
C ARG A 406 -16.81 14.44 3.71
N ARG A 407 -16.43 15.11 4.80
CA ARG A 407 -17.37 15.53 5.85
C ARG A 407 -18.44 16.48 5.31
N ARG A 408 -18.06 17.38 4.42
CA ARG A 408 -19.01 18.29 3.77
C ARG A 408 -19.99 17.54 2.86
N LEU A 409 -19.52 16.58 2.08
CA LEU A 409 -20.37 15.76 1.21
C LEU A 409 -21.40 14.97 2.03
N ILE A 410 -20.96 14.33 3.12
CA ILE A 410 -21.86 13.59 4.03
C ILE A 410 -22.90 14.53 4.66
N SER A 411 -22.47 15.68 5.20
CA SER A 411 -23.39 16.63 5.87
C SER A 411 -24.36 17.32 4.92
N ALA A 412 -24.05 17.37 3.63
CA ALA A 412 -24.94 17.95 2.60
C ALA A 412 -26.07 17.00 2.18
N GLY A 413 -26.17 15.82 2.78
CA GLY A 413 -27.20 14.84 2.43
C GLY A 413 -26.99 14.22 1.05
N THR A 414 -25.72 14.10 0.63
CA THR A 414 -25.38 13.53 -0.66
C THR A 414 -25.49 11.99 -0.65
N ILE A 415 -25.79 11.41 0.51
CA ILE A 415 -26.11 9.99 0.73
C ILE A 415 -27.37 9.90 1.58
#